data_ed80831f8b6c2db456491a314840e4b5
#
_entry.id   ed80831f8b6c2db456491a314840e4b5
#
_cell.length_a   1.000
_cell.length_b   1.000
_cell.length_c   1.000
_cell.angle_alpha   90.00
_cell.angle_beta   90.00
_cell.angle_gamma   90.00
#
_symmetry.space_group_name_H-M   'P 1'
#
loop_
_entity.id
_entity.type
_entity.pdbx_description
1 polymer ?
#
loop_
_entity_poly.entity_id
_entity_poly.type
_entity_poly.pdbx_seq_one_letter_code
_entity_poly.pdbx_strand_id
1 'polypeptide(L)'
;MAATTAADAFPSTVSSDSDSDDLLLPNLLPSTTAAPAPSSPSREQLHHFQIPSLPSPITVRALPSRGLSFQLWPSASTLLRVLPATPCLLPRPPAPGSPLSVLELGSGTGAAGLALAAALPARAVLSDLPDALPNLRHNVELNEHLLASAGGAASVVPLRWGDASAMADVAVAQTASPFDLVVAADVVYYEELVDPLIETLRFFVKGKVAFVMAHMRRWKRTDKKFFGRARKLFDVEVVHEDPPLEGWRHGPVVYRFTAKKQHGKK
;
A
#
# COMPACT_ATOMS: atom_id res chain seq x y z
N MET A 1 21.41 -24.70 -27.70
CA MET A 1 21.68 -24.41 -26.29
C MET A 1 20.50 -23.63 -25.77
N ALA A 2 19.60 -24.27 -25.01
CA ALA A 2 18.39 -23.68 -24.50
C ALA A 2 18.72 -23.07 -23.13
N ALA A 3 18.49 -21.78 -22.96
CA ALA A 3 18.61 -21.09 -21.68
C ALA A 3 17.31 -21.33 -20.89
N THR A 4 17.43 -22.07 -19.81
CA THR A 4 16.37 -22.31 -18.84
C THR A 4 16.21 -21.07 -17.98
N THR A 5 15.09 -20.38 -18.12
CA THR A 5 14.70 -19.30 -17.21
C THR A 5 14.25 -19.93 -15.89
N ALA A 6 15.02 -19.72 -14.84
CA ALA A 6 14.61 -20.07 -13.48
C ALA A 6 13.48 -19.13 -13.05
N ALA A 7 12.31 -19.73 -12.81
CA ALA A 7 11.23 -19.06 -12.09
C ALA A 7 11.65 -19.01 -10.61
N ASP A 8 11.96 -17.82 -10.09
CA ASP A 8 12.20 -17.58 -8.66
C ASP A 8 10.89 -17.75 -7.89
N ALA A 9 10.64 -18.98 -7.47
CA ALA A 9 9.63 -19.29 -6.48
C ALA A 9 10.10 -18.77 -5.11
N PHE A 10 9.25 -17.98 -4.44
CA PHE A 10 9.48 -17.63 -3.03
C PHE A 10 9.63 -18.90 -2.19
N PRO A 11 10.61 -18.98 -1.29
CA PRO A 11 10.77 -20.16 -0.45
C PRO A 11 9.55 -20.34 0.46
N SER A 12 8.86 -21.45 0.31
CA SER A 12 7.75 -21.91 1.17
C SER A 12 8.26 -22.64 2.42
N THR A 13 9.31 -22.13 3.06
CA THR A 13 9.78 -22.66 4.33
C THR A 13 9.59 -21.64 5.43
N VAL A 14 8.47 -21.76 6.14
CA VAL A 14 8.27 -21.17 7.46
C VAL A 14 9.24 -21.90 8.40
N SER A 15 10.33 -21.23 8.81
CA SER A 15 11.13 -21.71 9.93
C SER A 15 10.27 -21.64 11.18
N SER A 16 10.05 -22.81 11.78
CA SER A 16 9.36 -22.99 13.04
C SER A 16 10.21 -22.45 14.20
N ASP A 17 10.09 -21.16 14.49
CA ASP A 17 10.44 -20.62 15.79
C ASP A 17 9.14 -20.32 16.53
N SER A 18 8.94 -21.12 17.59
CA SER A 18 7.76 -21.17 18.43
C SER A 18 7.59 -19.91 19.28
N ASP A 19 6.92 -18.90 18.71
CA ASP A 19 6.12 -17.94 19.46
C ASP A 19 4.65 -18.21 19.10
N SER A 20 4.09 -19.22 19.79
CA SER A 20 2.80 -19.84 19.49
C SER A 20 1.56 -18.99 19.81
N ASP A 21 1.67 -17.69 20.00
CA ASP A 21 0.56 -16.85 20.46
C ASP A 21 -0.06 -15.93 19.42
N ASP A 22 0.41 -15.92 18.16
CA ASP A 22 -0.06 -14.95 17.15
C ASP A 22 -0.62 -15.58 15.86
N LEU A 23 -0.87 -16.91 15.83
CA LEU A 23 -1.32 -17.62 14.61
C LEU A 23 -2.83 -17.90 14.57
N LEU A 24 -3.66 -16.97 14.99
CA LEU A 24 -5.07 -16.99 14.60
C LEU A 24 -5.31 -15.86 13.62
N LEU A 25 -5.23 -16.19 12.33
CA LEU A 25 -5.84 -15.37 11.26
C LEU A 25 -7.36 -15.56 11.36
N PRO A 26 -8.11 -14.66 11.99
CA PRO A 26 -9.58 -14.69 11.85
C PRO A 26 -9.88 -14.27 10.41
N ASN A 27 -10.83 -14.94 9.78
CA ASN A 27 -11.49 -14.47 8.56
C ASN A 27 -12.24 -13.18 8.88
N LEU A 28 -11.57 -12.03 8.85
CA LEU A 28 -12.16 -10.72 9.19
C LEU A 28 -12.24 -9.85 7.94
N LEU A 29 -13.36 -10.05 7.25
CA LEU A 29 -13.97 -9.02 6.40
C LEU A 29 -15.20 -8.48 7.15
N PRO A 30 -15.52 -7.16 7.04
CA PRO A 30 -16.72 -6.61 7.67
C PRO A 30 -17.95 -7.33 7.12
N SER A 31 -18.74 -7.92 8.04
CA SER A 31 -20.01 -8.55 7.72
C SER A 31 -20.98 -7.51 7.19
N THR A 32 -21.26 -7.53 5.90
CA THR A 32 -22.56 -7.12 5.41
C THR A 32 -23.50 -8.30 5.63
N THR A 33 -24.58 -8.05 6.35
CA THR A 33 -25.68 -8.91 6.76
C THR A 33 -26.08 -9.96 5.72
N ALA A 34 -25.73 -11.21 5.93
CA ALA A 34 -26.40 -12.47 5.69
C ALA A 34 -25.36 -13.59 5.70
N ALA A 35 -25.51 -14.57 6.57
CA ALA A 35 -24.65 -15.75 6.63
C ALA A 35 -24.84 -16.58 5.34
N PRO A 36 -23.82 -16.78 4.52
CA PRO A 36 -23.82 -17.81 3.50
C PRO A 36 -23.17 -19.08 4.03
N ALA A 37 -23.68 -20.23 3.58
CA ALA A 37 -23.11 -21.55 3.77
C ALA A 37 -21.61 -21.60 3.35
N PRO A 38 -20.80 -22.57 3.85
CA PRO A 38 -19.37 -22.63 3.58
C PRO A 38 -19.13 -22.85 2.09
N SER A 39 -18.81 -21.78 1.38
CA SER A 39 -18.48 -21.80 -0.03
C SER A 39 -16.97 -21.93 -0.22
N SER A 40 -16.56 -22.79 -1.15
CA SER A 40 -15.18 -23.11 -1.55
C SER A 40 -14.24 -21.89 -1.65
N PRO A 41 -12.94 -22.04 -1.28
CA PRO A 41 -11.98 -20.95 -1.13
C PRO A 41 -11.49 -20.25 -2.42
N SER A 42 -12.18 -20.41 -3.53
CA SER A 42 -11.71 -19.97 -4.87
C SER A 42 -12.58 -18.89 -5.55
N ARG A 43 -13.42 -18.18 -4.81
CA ARG A 43 -14.31 -17.20 -5.45
C ARG A 43 -13.71 -15.80 -5.47
N GLU A 44 -13.76 -15.19 -6.65
CA GLU A 44 -13.65 -13.74 -6.83
C GLU A 44 -14.58 -13.00 -5.88
N GLN A 45 -14.08 -11.96 -5.23
CA GLN A 45 -14.83 -11.12 -4.29
C GLN A 45 -14.77 -9.67 -4.78
N LEU A 46 -15.93 -9.04 -4.90
CA LEU A 46 -16.02 -7.61 -5.18
C LEU A 46 -16.29 -6.86 -3.88
N HIS A 47 -15.45 -5.88 -3.59
CA HIS A 47 -15.58 -5.01 -2.44
C HIS A 47 -15.90 -3.59 -2.88
N HIS A 48 -16.85 -2.96 -2.20
CA HIS A 48 -17.30 -1.60 -2.49
C HIS A 48 -16.99 -0.68 -1.31
N PHE A 49 -16.22 0.38 -1.56
CA PHE A 49 -15.84 1.37 -0.54
C PHE A 49 -16.52 2.70 -0.81
N GLN A 50 -17.48 3.05 0.03
CA GLN A 50 -18.09 4.37 -0.03
C GLN A 50 -17.14 5.40 0.58
N ILE A 51 -16.77 6.40 -0.20
CA ILE A 51 -16.04 7.59 0.25
C ILE A 51 -17.03 8.75 0.24
N PRO A 52 -17.21 9.49 1.36
CA PRO A 52 -18.26 10.51 1.45
C PRO A 52 -18.22 11.60 0.37
N SER A 53 -17.04 11.90 -0.15
CA SER A 53 -16.85 12.91 -1.21
C SER A 53 -17.16 12.41 -2.61
N LEU A 54 -17.42 11.10 -2.81
CA LEU A 54 -17.62 10.50 -4.12
C LEU A 54 -19.10 10.14 -4.38
N PRO A 55 -19.58 10.30 -5.63
CA PRO A 55 -20.94 9.94 -5.99
C PRO A 55 -21.21 8.44 -6.04
N SER A 56 -20.14 7.62 -6.19
CA SER A 56 -20.21 6.17 -6.30
C SER A 56 -19.07 5.53 -5.50
N PRO A 57 -19.23 4.26 -5.03
CA PRO A 57 -18.17 3.57 -4.31
C PRO A 57 -17.01 3.23 -5.24
N ILE A 58 -15.80 3.16 -4.65
CA ILE A 58 -14.65 2.48 -5.26
C ILE A 58 -14.94 0.98 -5.24
N THR A 59 -14.79 0.32 -6.37
CA THR A 59 -14.98 -1.12 -6.50
C THR A 59 -13.65 -1.81 -6.73
N VAL A 60 -13.32 -2.81 -5.92
CA VAL A 60 -12.10 -3.60 -6.11
C VAL A 60 -12.40 -5.10 -6.10
N ARG A 61 -11.79 -5.80 -7.03
CA ARG A 61 -11.78 -7.25 -7.10
C ARG A 61 -10.64 -7.79 -6.25
N ALA A 62 -10.96 -8.70 -5.33
CA ALA A 62 -10.00 -9.52 -4.60
C ALA A 62 -10.10 -10.98 -5.06
N LEU A 63 -8.94 -11.66 -5.08
CA LEU A 63 -8.79 -13.07 -5.45
C LEU A 63 -7.97 -13.79 -4.36
N PRO A 64 -8.51 -13.98 -3.14
CA PRO A 64 -7.75 -14.41 -1.96
C PRO A 64 -6.99 -15.72 -2.15
N SER A 65 -7.51 -16.65 -2.97
CA SER A 65 -6.83 -17.92 -3.27
C SER A 65 -5.52 -17.78 -4.08
N ARG A 66 -5.24 -16.59 -4.63
CA ARG A 66 -4.04 -16.33 -5.45
C ARG A 66 -2.86 -15.78 -4.64
N GLY A 67 -3.05 -15.47 -3.35
CA GLY A 67 -1.98 -15.02 -2.45
C GLY A 67 -2.20 -13.63 -1.87
N LEU A 68 -1.18 -13.12 -1.17
CA LEU A 68 -1.26 -11.93 -0.33
C LEU A 68 -1.59 -10.65 -1.11
N SER A 69 -1.00 -10.44 -2.28
CA SER A 69 -1.26 -9.27 -3.14
C SER A 69 -2.67 -9.26 -3.75
N PHE A 70 -3.43 -10.34 -3.60
CA PHE A 70 -4.78 -10.45 -4.14
C PHE A 70 -5.86 -10.32 -3.09
N GLN A 71 -5.48 -10.05 -1.84
CA GLN A 71 -6.39 -9.87 -0.72
C GLN A 71 -6.54 -8.39 -0.38
N LEU A 72 -7.67 -8.07 0.25
CA LEU A 72 -7.88 -6.77 0.85
C LEU A 72 -7.43 -6.81 2.31
N TRP A 73 -6.52 -5.92 2.68
CA TRP A 73 -5.99 -5.83 4.03
C TRP A 73 -6.66 -4.71 4.83
N PRO A 74 -6.91 -4.89 6.13
CA PRO A 74 -7.61 -3.89 6.96
C PRO A 74 -6.99 -2.50 6.93
N SER A 75 -5.66 -2.42 6.89
CA SER A 75 -4.96 -1.14 6.85
C SER A 75 -5.23 -0.31 5.59
N ALA A 76 -5.60 -0.95 4.47
CA ALA A 76 -6.04 -0.23 3.28
C ALA A 76 -7.32 0.58 3.56
N SER A 77 -8.29 -0.03 4.25
CA SER A 77 -9.54 0.66 4.63
C SER A 77 -9.29 1.85 5.59
N THR A 78 -8.34 1.71 6.50
CA THR A 78 -7.92 2.81 7.39
C THR A 78 -7.30 3.95 6.59
N LEU A 79 -6.37 3.63 5.68
CA LEU A 79 -5.70 4.64 4.85
C LEU A 79 -6.69 5.41 3.96
N LEU A 80 -7.62 4.69 3.33
CA LEU A 80 -8.74 5.21 2.55
C LEU A 80 -9.55 6.26 3.29
N ARG A 81 -9.83 6.03 4.57
CA ARG A 81 -10.65 6.90 5.40
C ARG A 81 -9.85 8.08 5.95
N VAL A 82 -8.61 7.83 6.39
CA VAL A 82 -7.80 8.81 7.13
C VAL A 82 -7.17 9.85 6.20
N LEU A 83 -6.62 9.44 5.05
CA LEU A 83 -5.91 10.38 4.18
C LEU A 83 -6.77 11.53 3.66
N PRO A 84 -7.96 11.29 3.07
CA PRO A 84 -8.82 12.40 2.61
C PRO A 84 -9.35 13.26 3.75
N ALA A 85 -9.53 12.68 4.94
CA ALA A 85 -10.07 13.39 6.11
C ALA A 85 -8.99 14.18 6.89
N THR A 86 -7.71 14.02 6.54
CA THR A 86 -6.58 14.63 7.27
C THR A 86 -5.68 15.43 6.33
N PRO A 87 -6.09 16.64 5.93
CA PRO A 87 -5.37 17.45 4.94
C PRO A 87 -3.92 17.76 5.30
N CYS A 88 -3.56 17.77 6.59
CA CYS A 88 -2.19 18.01 7.04
C CYS A 88 -1.23 16.85 6.70
N LEU A 89 -1.75 15.67 6.33
CA LEU A 89 -0.96 14.54 5.83
C LEU A 89 -0.62 14.68 4.35
N LEU A 90 -1.39 15.48 3.63
CA LEU A 90 -1.21 15.68 2.21
C LEU A 90 -0.19 16.77 1.95
N PRO A 91 0.72 16.59 0.98
CA PRO A 91 1.60 17.66 0.54
C PRO A 91 0.76 18.77 -0.11
N ARG A 92 1.27 20.00 -0.04
CA ARG A 92 0.67 21.08 -0.83
C ARG A 92 0.94 20.81 -2.31
N PRO A 93 -0.07 20.88 -3.17
CA PRO A 93 0.12 20.72 -4.61
C PRO A 93 1.19 21.69 -5.14
N PRO A 94 1.97 21.28 -6.18
CA PRO A 94 3.04 22.12 -6.75
C PRO A 94 2.54 23.48 -7.25
N ALA A 95 1.32 23.53 -7.76
CA ALA A 95 0.62 24.76 -8.13
C ALA A 95 -0.88 24.63 -7.78
N PRO A 96 -1.59 25.76 -7.60
CA PRO A 96 -3.03 25.73 -7.40
C PRO A 96 -3.75 24.99 -8.54
N GLY A 97 -4.56 23.99 -8.19
CA GLY A 97 -5.28 23.17 -9.18
C GLY A 97 -4.47 22.06 -9.84
N SER A 98 -3.16 21.92 -9.56
CA SER A 98 -2.37 20.77 -10.03
C SER A 98 -2.78 19.50 -9.29
N PRO A 99 -2.92 18.35 -9.99
CA PRO A 99 -3.13 17.08 -9.33
C PRO A 99 -1.87 16.68 -8.54
N LEU A 100 -2.08 16.05 -7.38
CA LEU A 100 -1.00 15.42 -6.64
C LEU A 100 -0.46 14.21 -7.40
N SER A 101 0.85 14.01 -7.36
CA SER A 101 1.52 12.79 -7.88
C SER A 101 1.80 11.83 -6.74
N VAL A 102 1.16 10.65 -6.75
CA VAL A 102 1.21 9.68 -5.66
C VAL A 102 1.79 8.37 -6.15
N LEU A 103 2.75 7.80 -5.41
CA LEU A 103 3.23 6.44 -5.61
C LEU A 103 2.67 5.54 -4.51
N GLU A 104 1.98 4.46 -4.86
CA GLU A 104 1.63 3.41 -3.92
C GLU A 104 2.59 2.23 -4.05
N LEU A 105 3.19 1.83 -2.94
CA LEU A 105 4.09 0.68 -2.86
C LEU A 105 3.34 -0.56 -2.37
N GLY A 106 3.46 -1.68 -3.09
CA GLY A 106 2.77 -2.92 -2.75
C GLY A 106 1.27 -2.75 -2.77
N SER A 107 0.74 -2.25 -3.88
CA SER A 107 -0.66 -1.84 -4.02
C SER A 107 -1.66 -2.98 -3.85
N GLY A 108 -1.25 -4.24 -4.09
CA GLY A 108 -2.14 -5.38 -3.98
C GLY A 108 -3.37 -5.26 -4.86
N THR A 109 -4.53 -5.05 -4.25
CA THR A 109 -5.79 -4.78 -4.96
C THR A 109 -5.90 -3.34 -5.48
N GLY A 110 -5.04 -2.43 -5.03
CA GLY A 110 -5.05 -1.01 -5.43
C GLY A 110 -6.06 -0.15 -4.69
N ALA A 111 -6.73 -0.67 -3.67
CA ALA A 111 -7.84 0.02 -3.00
C ALA A 111 -7.45 1.42 -2.48
N ALA A 112 -6.28 1.55 -1.83
CA ALA A 112 -5.86 2.82 -1.23
C ALA A 112 -5.50 3.86 -2.30
N GLY A 113 -4.70 3.49 -3.30
CA GLY A 113 -4.32 4.41 -4.37
C GLY A 113 -5.47 4.84 -5.26
N LEU A 114 -6.40 3.93 -5.58
CA LEU A 114 -7.63 4.25 -6.32
C LEU A 114 -8.49 5.24 -5.55
N ALA A 115 -8.65 5.02 -4.25
CA ALA A 115 -9.43 5.93 -3.43
C ALA A 115 -8.79 7.32 -3.31
N LEU A 116 -7.47 7.38 -3.20
CA LEU A 116 -6.76 8.66 -3.20
C LEU A 116 -6.93 9.38 -4.53
N ALA A 117 -6.79 8.66 -5.65
CA ALA A 117 -6.95 9.24 -6.98
C ALA A 117 -8.37 9.77 -7.21
N ALA A 118 -9.39 9.14 -6.61
CA ALA A 118 -10.79 9.56 -6.74
C ALA A 118 -11.18 10.65 -5.72
N ALA A 119 -10.71 10.55 -4.46
CA ALA A 119 -11.10 11.50 -3.41
C ALA A 119 -10.36 12.84 -3.51
N LEU A 120 -9.19 12.84 -4.13
CA LEU A 120 -8.33 14.00 -4.34
C LEU A 120 -8.01 14.05 -5.83
N PRO A 121 -7.91 15.24 -6.45
CA PRO A 121 -7.38 15.36 -7.81
C PRO A 121 -5.93 14.87 -7.83
N ALA A 122 -5.74 13.54 -7.96
CA ALA A 122 -4.42 12.92 -7.88
C ALA A 122 -4.15 11.97 -9.05
N ARG A 123 -2.89 11.90 -9.46
CA ARG A 123 -2.36 10.89 -10.37
C ARG A 123 -1.65 9.83 -9.53
N ALA A 124 -2.29 8.68 -9.39
CA ALA A 124 -1.74 7.56 -8.63
C ALA A 124 -0.98 6.60 -9.54
N VAL A 125 0.27 6.30 -9.18
CA VAL A 125 1.05 5.20 -9.76
C VAL A 125 0.99 4.05 -8.77
N LEU A 126 0.28 2.98 -9.15
CA LEU A 126 0.08 1.80 -8.33
C LEU A 126 1.18 0.79 -8.68
N SER A 127 1.95 0.35 -7.71
CA SER A 127 3.09 -0.54 -7.95
C SER A 127 3.02 -1.83 -7.14
N ASP A 128 3.34 -2.94 -7.81
CA ASP A 128 3.44 -4.26 -7.17
C ASP A 128 4.36 -5.17 -7.99
N LEU A 129 4.49 -6.43 -7.59
CA LEU A 129 5.18 -7.46 -8.35
C LEU A 129 4.43 -7.78 -9.65
N PRO A 130 5.13 -8.25 -10.72
CA PRO A 130 4.53 -8.52 -12.02
C PRO A 130 3.26 -9.38 -11.98
N ASP A 131 3.20 -10.38 -11.11
CA ASP A 131 2.07 -11.31 -11.00
C ASP A 131 0.79 -10.66 -10.48
N ALA A 132 0.90 -9.58 -9.69
CA ALA A 132 -0.25 -8.84 -9.16
C ALA A 132 -0.84 -7.87 -10.18
N LEU A 133 -0.03 -7.39 -11.16
CA LEU A 133 -0.43 -6.32 -12.07
C LEU A 133 -1.68 -6.59 -12.92
N PRO A 134 -1.94 -7.81 -13.41
CA PRO A 134 -3.17 -8.06 -14.17
C PRO A 134 -4.45 -7.79 -13.37
N ASN A 135 -4.48 -8.18 -12.09
CA ASN A 135 -5.61 -7.88 -11.20
C ASN A 135 -5.68 -6.39 -10.84
N LEU A 136 -4.53 -5.79 -10.62
CA LEU A 136 -4.43 -4.36 -10.30
C LEU A 136 -4.90 -3.49 -11.47
N ARG A 137 -4.53 -3.81 -12.72
CA ARG A 137 -5.04 -3.13 -13.93
C ARG A 137 -6.54 -3.27 -14.07
N HIS A 138 -7.07 -4.48 -13.88
CA HIS A 138 -8.51 -4.70 -13.89
C HIS A 138 -9.23 -3.81 -12.85
N ASN A 139 -8.67 -3.64 -11.65
CA ASN A 139 -9.25 -2.78 -10.63
C ASN A 139 -9.16 -1.28 -11.00
N VAL A 140 -8.12 -0.87 -11.73
CA VAL A 140 -8.06 0.49 -12.31
C VAL A 140 -9.18 0.69 -13.34
N GLU A 141 -9.34 -0.26 -14.27
CA GLU A 141 -10.40 -0.23 -15.30
C GLU A 141 -11.81 -0.15 -14.71
N LEU A 142 -12.08 -0.93 -13.65
CA LEU A 142 -13.38 -0.89 -12.93
C LEU A 142 -13.72 0.50 -12.38
N ASN A 143 -12.72 1.34 -12.12
CA ASN A 143 -12.90 2.65 -11.51
C ASN A 143 -12.57 3.82 -12.45
N GLU A 144 -12.22 3.56 -13.71
CA GLU A 144 -11.72 4.58 -14.65
C GLU A 144 -12.67 5.77 -14.79
N HIS A 145 -13.95 5.49 -14.99
CA HIS A 145 -14.96 6.54 -15.12
C HIS A 145 -15.09 7.41 -13.85
N LEU A 146 -15.04 6.76 -12.67
CA LEU A 146 -15.12 7.47 -11.40
C LEU A 146 -13.86 8.34 -11.18
N LEU A 147 -12.67 7.82 -11.47
CA LEU A 147 -11.41 8.57 -11.39
C LEU A 147 -11.45 9.79 -12.31
N ALA A 148 -11.82 9.61 -13.57
CA ALA A 148 -11.87 10.68 -14.55
C ALA A 148 -12.88 11.77 -14.16
N SER A 149 -14.06 11.39 -13.66
CA SER A 149 -15.10 12.34 -13.19
C SER A 149 -14.64 13.16 -11.97
N ALA A 150 -13.76 12.61 -11.16
CA ALA A 150 -13.16 13.27 -10.00
C ALA A 150 -11.90 14.09 -10.35
N GLY A 151 -11.46 14.08 -11.60
CA GLY A 151 -10.22 14.75 -12.04
C GLY A 151 -8.95 14.01 -11.67
N GLY A 152 -9.06 12.74 -11.27
CA GLY A 152 -7.96 11.85 -10.93
C GLY A 152 -7.62 10.87 -12.05
N ALA A 153 -6.51 10.14 -11.87
CA ALA A 153 -6.09 9.07 -12.77
C ALA A 153 -5.24 8.04 -12.01
N ALA A 154 -5.24 6.79 -12.48
CA ALA A 154 -4.36 5.76 -11.97
C ALA A 154 -3.64 5.04 -13.10
N SER A 155 -2.38 4.67 -12.85
CA SER A 155 -1.57 3.82 -13.74
C SER A 155 -0.92 2.71 -12.93
N VAL A 156 -0.50 1.62 -13.61
CA VAL A 156 0.03 0.42 -12.96
C VAL A 156 1.42 0.11 -13.51
N VAL A 157 2.40 -0.04 -12.61
CA VAL A 157 3.79 -0.32 -12.96
C VAL A 157 4.35 -1.50 -12.15
N PRO A 158 5.27 -2.29 -12.72
CA PRO A 158 6.02 -3.26 -11.94
C PRO A 158 7.06 -2.55 -11.08
N LEU A 159 7.13 -2.93 -9.80
CA LEU A 159 8.18 -2.45 -8.90
C LEU A 159 8.49 -3.50 -7.84
N ARG A 160 9.63 -4.18 -7.99
CA ARG A 160 10.21 -4.98 -6.93
C ARG A 160 10.99 -4.06 -5.99
N TRP A 161 10.71 -4.12 -4.69
CA TRP A 161 11.45 -3.31 -3.71
C TRP A 161 12.92 -3.66 -3.72
N GLY A 162 13.79 -2.64 -3.60
CA GLY A 162 15.24 -2.78 -3.65
C GLY A 162 15.84 -2.97 -5.03
N ASP A 163 15.03 -3.12 -6.09
CA ASP A 163 15.50 -3.20 -7.46
C ASP A 163 15.81 -1.80 -8.01
N ALA A 164 17.11 -1.49 -8.12
CA ALA A 164 17.58 -0.17 -8.55
C ALA A 164 17.13 0.20 -9.97
N SER A 165 17.05 -0.78 -10.88
CA SER A 165 16.58 -0.55 -12.25
C SER A 165 15.09 -0.23 -12.28
N ALA A 166 14.27 -1.05 -11.62
CA ALA A 166 12.82 -0.82 -11.54
C ALA A 166 12.49 0.51 -10.85
N MET A 167 13.21 0.89 -9.78
CA MET A 167 13.04 2.19 -9.13
C MET A 167 13.40 3.35 -10.06
N ALA A 168 14.49 3.22 -10.85
CA ALA A 168 14.88 4.23 -11.81
C ALA A 168 13.88 4.37 -12.97
N ASP A 169 13.35 3.27 -13.49
CA ASP A 169 12.32 3.27 -14.53
C ASP A 169 11.04 3.98 -14.07
N VAL A 170 10.58 3.70 -12.84
CA VAL A 170 9.43 4.39 -12.25
C VAL A 170 9.71 5.88 -12.08
N ALA A 171 10.90 6.27 -11.63
CA ALA A 171 11.28 7.67 -11.46
C ALA A 171 11.39 8.41 -12.81
N VAL A 172 11.96 7.77 -13.84
CA VAL A 172 12.10 8.34 -15.17
C VAL A 172 10.73 8.54 -15.83
N ALA A 173 9.81 7.59 -15.68
CA ALA A 173 8.46 7.72 -16.20
C ALA A 173 7.69 8.92 -15.57
N GLN A 174 8.14 9.44 -14.42
CA GLN A 174 7.57 10.56 -13.70
C GLN A 174 8.40 11.85 -13.77
N THR A 175 9.32 11.97 -14.75
CA THR A 175 10.20 13.16 -14.88
C THR A 175 9.45 14.48 -15.00
N ALA A 176 8.27 14.47 -15.60
CA ALA A 176 7.44 15.68 -15.75
C ALA A 176 6.72 16.08 -14.44
N SER A 177 6.55 15.18 -13.51
CA SER A 177 5.89 15.40 -12.21
C SER A 177 6.46 14.43 -11.18
N PRO A 178 7.54 14.79 -10.45
CA PRO A 178 8.05 13.98 -9.35
C PRO A 178 6.93 13.66 -8.35
N PHE A 179 7.05 12.54 -7.66
CA PHE A 179 6.06 12.19 -6.63
C PHE A 179 6.03 13.22 -5.51
N ASP A 180 4.83 13.60 -5.12
CA ASP A 180 4.58 14.46 -3.97
C ASP A 180 4.41 13.63 -2.69
N LEU A 181 3.87 12.41 -2.84
CA LEU A 181 3.52 11.51 -1.75
C LEU A 181 3.81 10.06 -2.12
N VAL A 182 4.34 9.30 -1.18
CA VAL A 182 4.42 7.84 -1.25
C VAL A 182 3.45 7.27 -0.21
N VAL A 183 2.68 6.24 -0.58
CA VAL A 183 1.73 5.59 0.34
C VAL A 183 1.90 4.08 0.31
N ALA A 184 1.49 3.41 1.38
CA ALA A 184 1.40 1.95 1.43
C ALA A 184 0.44 1.47 2.53
N ALA A 185 -0.12 0.28 2.36
CA ALA A 185 -0.94 -0.37 3.36
C ALA A 185 -0.43 -1.81 3.61
N ASP A 186 -0.12 -2.13 4.88
CA ASP A 186 0.31 -3.47 5.34
C ASP A 186 1.53 -4.08 4.63
N VAL A 187 2.51 -3.25 4.25
CA VAL A 187 3.71 -3.68 3.50
C VAL A 187 4.84 -4.24 4.37
N VAL A 188 4.68 -4.26 5.70
CA VAL A 188 5.68 -4.78 6.65
C VAL A 188 5.21 -6.13 7.18
N TYR A 189 5.60 -7.24 6.53
CA TYR A 189 5.13 -8.58 6.88
C TYR A 189 6.21 -9.67 6.84
N TYR A 190 7.18 -9.64 5.93
CA TYR A 190 8.32 -10.56 5.92
C TYR A 190 9.61 -9.84 6.30
N GLU A 191 10.43 -10.47 7.15
CA GLU A 191 11.66 -9.87 7.67
C GLU A 191 12.69 -9.59 6.56
N GLU A 192 12.77 -10.46 5.55
CA GLU A 192 13.65 -10.32 4.39
C GLU A 192 13.29 -9.16 3.46
N LEU A 193 12.03 -8.74 3.46
CA LEU A 193 11.57 -7.61 2.66
C LEU A 193 11.83 -6.25 3.32
N VAL A 194 12.23 -6.22 4.60
CA VAL A 194 12.45 -4.97 5.33
C VAL A 194 13.57 -4.13 4.71
N ASP A 195 14.71 -4.74 4.40
CA ASP A 195 15.85 -4.00 3.86
C ASP A 195 15.57 -3.52 2.41
N PRO A 196 15.02 -4.33 1.48
CA PRO A 196 14.54 -3.86 0.19
C PRO A 196 13.50 -2.72 0.26
N LEU A 197 12.55 -2.81 1.17
CA LEU A 197 11.55 -1.75 1.38
C LEU A 197 12.20 -0.45 1.86
N ILE A 198 13.13 -0.53 2.82
CA ILE A 198 13.87 0.64 3.32
C ILE A 198 14.69 1.30 2.19
N GLU A 199 15.32 0.53 1.31
CA GLU A 199 16.03 1.06 0.14
C GLU A 199 15.09 1.79 -0.81
N THR A 200 13.93 1.19 -1.08
CA THR A 200 12.90 1.81 -1.92
C THR A 200 12.39 3.12 -1.30
N LEU A 201 12.10 3.13 -0.01
CA LEU A 201 11.71 4.34 0.70
C LEU A 201 12.81 5.40 0.66
N ARG A 202 14.08 5.02 0.87
CA ARG A 202 15.21 5.95 0.77
C ARG A 202 15.36 6.56 -0.62
N PHE A 203 14.97 5.83 -1.67
CA PHE A 203 15.03 6.30 -3.04
C PHE A 203 13.95 7.34 -3.34
N PHE A 204 12.70 7.07 -2.97
CA PHE A 204 11.56 7.92 -3.31
C PHE A 204 11.26 9.02 -2.27
N VAL A 205 11.51 8.78 -0.99
CA VAL A 205 11.17 9.70 0.10
C VAL A 205 12.36 10.63 0.39
N LYS A 206 12.44 11.72 -0.38
CA LYS A 206 13.50 12.72 -0.30
C LYS A 206 12.91 14.13 -0.26
N GLY A 207 13.64 15.07 0.35
CA GLY A 207 13.25 16.47 0.36
C GLY A 207 11.89 16.68 1.05
N LYS A 208 10.89 17.10 0.28
CA LYS A 208 9.53 17.35 0.77
C LYS A 208 8.59 16.15 0.65
N VAL A 209 9.02 15.08 -0.07
CA VAL A 209 8.20 13.89 -0.24
C VAL A 209 8.03 13.19 1.09
N ALA A 210 6.78 12.98 1.50
CA ALA A 210 6.46 12.18 2.68
C ALA A 210 6.07 10.75 2.26
N PHE A 211 6.25 9.80 3.17
CA PHE A 211 5.67 8.48 3.09
C PHE A 211 4.60 8.35 4.17
N VAL A 212 3.40 7.94 3.79
CA VAL A 212 2.30 7.67 4.71
C VAL A 212 1.93 6.19 4.61
N MET A 213 2.00 5.49 5.72
CA MET A 213 1.74 4.05 5.79
C MET A 213 0.66 3.75 6.83
N ALA A 214 -0.37 3.04 6.43
CA ALA A 214 -1.23 2.35 7.38
C ALA A 214 -0.71 0.93 7.60
N HIS A 215 -0.60 0.53 8.86
CA HIS A 215 0.02 -0.74 9.21
C HIS A 215 -0.65 -1.37 10.44
N MET A 216 -0.99 -2.65 10.33
CA MET A 216 -1.42 -3.50 11.43
C MET A 216 -0.21 -4.21 12.03
N ARG A 217 0.07 -3.98 13.31
CA ARG A 217 1.18 -4.65 14.01
C ARG A 217 0.83 -6.12 14.25
N ARG A 218 1.45 -7.00 13.46
CA ARG A 218 1.27 -8.47 13.57
C ARG A 218 2.54 -9.19 13.99
N TRP A 219 3.71 -8.72 13.51
CA TRP A 219 4.98 -9.41 13.59
C TRP A 219 5.99 -8.58 14.38
N LYS A 220 6.02 -8.73 15.72
CA LYS A 220 6.86 -7.91 16.62
C LYS A 220 8.33 -7.79 16.17
N ARG A 221 8.92 -8.89 15.67
CA ARG A 221 10.33 -8.92 15.22
C ARG A 221 10.50 -8.10 13.93
N THR A 222 9.66 -8.34 12.93
CA THR A 222 9.67 -7.61 11.66
C THR A 222 9.40 -6.13 11.87
N ASP A 223 8.39 -5.79 12.68
CA ASP A 223 8.05 -4.41 13.04
C ASP A 223 9.23 -3.71 13.72
N LYS A 224 9.85 -4.36 14.72
CA LYS A 224 11.03 -3.81 15.40
C LYS A 224 12.18 -3.54 14.43
N LYS A 225 12.44 -4.47 13.48
CA LYS A 225 13.48 -4.33 12.47
C LYS A 225 13.15 -3.15 11.54
N PHE A 226 11.93 -3.11 10.99
CA PHE A 226 11.51 -2.04 10.07
C PHE A 226 11.58 -0.65 10.74
N PHE A 227 10.89 -0.45 11.86
CA PHE A 227 10.89 0.86 12.54
C PHE A 227 12.28 1.24 13.07
N GLY A 228 13.10 0.28 13.49
CA GLY A 228 14.49 0.52 13.88
C GLY A 228 15.37 1.03 12.73
N ARG A 229 15.16 0.49 11.50
CA ARG A 229 15.84 0.96 10.29
C ARG A 229 15.28 2.31 9.82
N ALA A 230 13.95 2.40 9.74
CA ALA A 230 13.27 3.60 9.26
C ALA A 230 13.61 4.84 10.09
N ARG A 231 13.62 4.73 11.43
CA ARG A 231 13.96 5.87 12.33
C ARG A 231 15.40 6.36 12.21
N LYS A 232 16.29 5.62 11.57
CA LYS A 232 17.65 6.13 11.27
C LYS A 232 17.65 7.12 10.11
N LEU A 233 16.69 6.98 9.17
CA LEU A 233 16.62 7.75 7.93
C LEU A 233 15.52 8.81 7.96
N PHE A 234 14.45 8.54 8.68
CA PHE A 234 13.23 9.32 8.68
C PHE A 234 12.82 9.74 10.09
N ASP A 235 12.18 10.88 10.19
CA ASP A 235 11.35 11.24 11.34
C ASP A 235 10.02 10.50 11.15
N VAL A 236 9.59 9.76 12.19
CA VAL A 236 8.42 8.85 12.14
C VAL A 236 7.42 9.29 13.17
N GLU A 237 6.26 9.70 12.72
CA GLU A 237 5.15 10.20 13.51
C GLU A 237 3.94 9.26 13.41
N VAL A 238 3.25 9.00 14.53
CA VAL A 238 1.92 8.38 14.53
C VAL A 238 0.90 9.48 14.32
N VAL A 239 0.08 9.36 13.29
CA VAL A 239 -0.91 10.38 12.93
C VAL A 239 -2.35 9.94 13.17
N HIS A 240 -2.57 8.63 13.24
CA HIS A 240 -3.86 8.05 13.57
C HIS A 240 -3.69 6.62 14.08
N GLU A 241 -4.56 6.19 14.98
CA GLU A 241 -4.65 4.82 15.45
C GLU A 241 -6.13 4.44 15.56
N ASP A 242 -6.51 3.37 14.86
CA ASP A 242 -7.85 2.81 14.98
C ASP A 242 -7.99 1.99 16.27
N PRO A 243 -9.20 1.89 16.81
CA PRO A 243 -9.47 0.95 17.89
C PRO A 243 -9.16 -0.49 17.44
N PRO A 244 -8.90 -1.40 18.40
CA PRO A 244 -8.70 -2.80 18.09
C PRO A 244 -9.84 -3.37 17.25
N LEU A 245 -9.50 -4.12 16.20
CA LEU A 245 -10.48 -4.89 15.45
C LEU A 245 -10.92 -6.10 16.28
N GLU A 246 -12.11 -6.63 15.99
CA GLU A 246 -12.63 -7.83 16.67
C GLU A 246 -11.64 -8.99 16.53
N GLY A 247 -11.27 -9.60 17.68
CA GLY A 247 -10.25 -10.66 17.72
C GLY A 247 -8.80 -10.19 17.66
N TRP A 248 -8.53 -8.88 17.55
CA TRP A 248 -7.17 -8.32 17.51
C TRP A 248 -6.86 -7.48 18.75
N ARG A 249 -5.59 -7.45 19.16
CA ARG A 249 -5.13 -6.63 20.31
C ARG A 249 -4.98 -5.15 19.94
N HIS A 250 -4.79 -4.83 18.67
CA HIS A 250 -4.55 -3.49 18.15
C HIS A 250 -5.35 -3.26 16.87
N GLY A 251 -5.67 -2.01 16.58
CA GLY A 251 -6.13 -1.58 15.28
C GLY A 251 -4.98 -1.19 14.35
N PRO A 252 -5.27 -0.91 13.07
CA PRO A 252 -4.32 -0.30 12.15
C PRO A 252 -3.86 1.07 12.64
N VAL A 253 -2.57 1.36 12.47
CA VAL A 253 -1.95 2.63 12.84
C VAL A 253 -1.44 3.31 11.58
N VAL A 254 -1.73 4.60 11.42
CA VAL A 254 -1.20 5.41 10.32
C VAL A 254 0.04 6.16 10.78
N TYR A 255 1.11 5.96 10.06
CA TYR A 255 2.41 6.59 10.27
C TYR A 255 2.74 7.55 9.15
N ARG A 256 3.36 8.69 9.49
CA ARG A 256 3.98 9.59 8.53
C ARG A 256 5.49 9.55 8.71
N PHE A 257 6.20 9.43 7.60
CA PHE A 257 7.66 9.44 7.54
C PHE A 257 8.11 10.62 6.70
N THR A 258 9.05 11.40 7.21
CA THR A 258 9.68 12.51 6.47
C THR A 258 11.19 12.35 6.51
N ALA A 259 11.87 12.67 5.42
CA ALA A 259 13.33 12.57 5.38
C ALA A 259 13.96 13.47 6.45
N LYS A 260 14.88 12.92 7.24
CA LYS A 260 15.65 13.70 8.21
C LYS A 260 16.47 14.75 7.50
N LYS A 261 16.50 15.97 8.03
CA LYS A 261 17.41 17.00 7.57
C LYS A 261 18.84 16.49 7.76
N GLN A 262 19.60 16.37 6.68
CA GLN A 262 21.03 16.15 6.81
C GLN A 262 21.62 17.38 7.46
N HIS A 263 22.05 17.26 8.71
CA HIS A 263 22.90 18.26 9.32
C HIS A 263 24.22 18.18 8.55
N GLY A 264 24.49 19.19 7.70
CA GLY A 264 25.76 19.29 7.02
C GLY A 264 26.86 19.22 8.08
N LYS A 265 27.75 18.24 7.95
CA LYS A 265 29.03 18.28 8.66
C LYS A 265 29.70 19.57 8.20
N LYS A 266 29.79 20.55 9.12
CA LYS A 266 30.68 21.69 8.97
C LYS A 266 32.13 21.23 8.98
#